data_0f0dfe423badcb86ccbaee85ca6ba7a2
#
_entry.id   0f0dfe423badcb86ccbaee85ca6ba7a2
#
_cell.length_a   1.000
_cell.length_b   1.000
_cell.length_c   1.000
_cell.angle_alpha   90.00
_cell.angle_beta   90.00
_cell.angle_gamma   90.00
#
_symmetry.space_group_name_H-M   'P 1'
#
loop_
_entity.id
_entity.type
_entity.pdbx_description
1 polymer ?
#
loop_
_entity_poly.entity_id
_entity_poly.type
_entity_poly.pdbx_seq_one_letter_code
_entity_poly.pdbx_strand_id
1 'polypeptide(L)'
;IDQNGADILRLWVVSSDYYSDLRIGPEIIKRMTDNYRRFRNTLRYLLGALDGYSDMEAVDYDTMPQLEKWILNQLAELDVKIRAMTEEYDFHGIFTELHSLCNSDLSAFYFEIRKDTLYCDAVDSVERRACRTVMKQLFDRLTAWLAPILCFTAEEAWQNWVGDSENSVHLRSYDPIPSNWKNNSIAVRWDGIRRVRQVVMSALENARNDGKIGASLQAAPIVHV
;
A
#
# COMPACT_ATOMS: atom_id res chain seq x y z
N ILE A 1 -21.20 -16.81 -2.81
CA ILE A 1 -20.81 -15.88 -3.86
C ILE A 1 -21.81 -14.73 -3.92
N ASP A 2 -23.10 -15.00 -3.99
CA ASP A 2 -24.16 -13.99 -4.21
C ASP A 2 -24.18 -12.86 -3.16
N GLN A 3 -23.79 -13.14 -1.93
CA GLN A 3 -23.77 -12.14 -0.84
C GLN A 3 -22.43 -11.41 -0.69
N ASN A 4 -21.30 -12.07 -0.99
CA ASN A 4 -19.96 -11.56 -0.65
C ASN A 4 -19.06 -11.34 -1.88
N GLY A 5 -19.43 -11.90 -3.02
CA GLY A 5 -18.60 -11.88 -4.23
C GLY A 5 -17.48 -12.94 -4.23
N ALA A 6 -16.92 -13.20 -5.41
CA ALA A 6 -15.90 -14.23 -5.58
C ALA A 6 -14.55 -13.84 -4.96
N ASP A 7 -14.15 -12.57 -5.04
CA ASP A 7 -12.86 -12.11 -4.54
C ASP A 7 -12.70 -12.29 -3.02
N ILE A 8 -13.79 -12.17 -2.24
CA ILE A 8 -13.74 -12.41 -0.79
C ILE A 8 -13.51 -13.89 -0.47
N LEU A 9 -14.11 -14.81 -1.25
CA LEU A 9 -13.84 -16.24 -1.09
C LEU A 9 -12.40 -16.59 -1.50
N ARG A 10 -11.91 -16.02 -2.59
CA ARG A 10 -10.51 -16.19 -3.02
C ARG A 10 -9.55 -15.68 -1.94
N LEU A 11 -9.84 -14.51 -1.38
CA LEU A 11 -9.04 -13.93 -0.29
C LEU A 11 -9.05 -14.81 0.96
N TRP A 12 -10.20 -15.41 1.30
CA TRP A 12 -10.28 -16.36 2.41
C TRP A 12 -9.37 -17.58 2.18
N VAL A 13 -9.38 -18.18 1.00
CA VAL A 13 -8.51 -19.31 0.67
C VAL A 13 -7.04 -18.95 0.83
N VAL A 14 -6.59 -17.88 0.17
CA VAL A 14 -5.16 -17.49 0.18
C VAL A 14 -4.68 -16.95 1.54
N SER A 15 -5.59 -16.42 2.37
CA SER A 15 -5.26 -15.97 3.72
C SER A 15 -5.22 -17.08 4.76
N SER A 16 -5.57 -18.31 4.37
CA SER A 16 -5.62 -19.49 5.25
C SER A 16 -4.44 -20.41 4.95
N ASP A 17 -4.08 -21.24 5.93
CA ASP A 17 -3.18 -22.37 5.69
C ASP A 17 -3.95 -23.48 4.94
N TYR A 18 -3.87 -23.42 3.60
CA TYR A 18 -4.57 -24.37 2.72
C TYR A 18 -3.90 -25.75 2.62
N TYR A 19 -2.80 -25.98 3.34
CA TYR A 19 -2.23 -27.32 3.54
C TYR A 19 -2.93 -28.08 4.66
N SER A 20 -3.76 -27.41 5.44
CA SER A 20 -4.55 -27.96 6.55
C SER A 20 -6.04 -27.83 6.27
N ASP A 21 -6.88 -28.49 7.10
CA ASP A 21 -8.35 -28.39 7.00
C ASP A 21 -8.81 -26.94 7.20
N LEU A 22 -9.51 -26.40 6.21
CA LEU A 22 -10.02 -25.03 6.23
C LEU A 22 -11.35 -24.96 6.99
N ARG A 23 -11.45 -23.98 7.88
CA ARG A 23 -12.72 -23.64 8.55
C ARG A 23 -13.33 -22.42 7.89
N ILE A 24 -14.64 -22.46 7.66
CA ILE A 24 -15.42 -21.34 7.16
C ILE A 24 -16.61 -21.09 8.09
N GLY A 25 -16.92 -19.82 8.30
CA GLY A 25 -18.07 -19.40 9.10
C GLY A 25 -18.33 -17.91 8.91
N PRO A 26 -19.47 -17.38 9.36
CA PRO A 26 -19.86 -15.99 9.16
C PRO A 26 -18.81 -14.99 9.68
N GLU A 27 -18.22 -15.23 10.84
CA GLU A 27 -17.21 -14.36 11.43
C GLU A 27 -15.89 -14.34 10.62
N ILE A 28 -15.50 -15.49 10.05
CA ILE A 28 -14.32 -15.59 9.19
C ILE A 28 -14.57 -14.78 7.91
N ILE A 29 -15.71 -14.96 7.27
CA ILE A 29 -16.08 -14.22 6.06
C ILE A 29 -16.19 -12.73 6.33
N LYS A 30 -16.73 -12.30 7.48
CA LYS A 30 -16.77 -10.91 7.89
C LYS A 30 -15.36 -10.31 7.99
N ARG A 31 -14.43 -11.00 8.66
CA ARG A 31 -13.02 -10.57 8.75
C ARG A 31 -12.37 -10.49 7.38
N MET A 32 -12.65 -11.43 6.47
CA MET A 32 -12.14 -11.37 5.09
C MET A 32 -12.74 -10.20 4.32
N THR A 33 -13.99 -9.86 4.55
CA THR A 33 -14.63 -8.66 3.97
C THR A 33 -13.91 -7.38 4.43
N ASP A 34 -13.49 -7.30 5.68
CA ASP A 34 -12.75 -6.15 6.19
C ASP A 34 -11.34 -6.07 5.60
N ASN A 35 -10.64 -7.20 5.43
CA ASN A 35 -9.36 -7.25 4.74
C ASN A 35 -9.49 -6.86 3.25
N TYR A 36 -10.51 -7.38 2.58
CA TYR A 36 -10.85 -7.01 1.20
C TYR A 36 -11.07 -5.50 1.04
N ARG A 37 -11.83 -4.89 1.96
CA ARG A 37 -12.08 -3.43 1.94
C ARG A 37 -10.79 -2.63 2.04
N ARG A 38 -9.79 -3.10 2.76
CA ARG A 38 -8.47 -2.43 2.85
C ARG A 38 -7.77 -2.38 1.50
N PHE A 39 -7.69 -3.50 0.79
CA PHE A 39 -7.12 -3.54 -0.57
C PHE A 39 -7.90 -2.66 -1.54
N ARG A 40 -9.24 -2.80 -1.56
CA ARG A 40 -10.10 -2.00 -2.44
C ARG A 40 -9.96 -0.50 -2.15
N ASN A 41 -9.95 -0.11 -0.89
CA ASN A 41 -9.78 1.29 -0.51
C ASN A 41 -8.41 1.84 -0.89
N THR A 42 -7.34 1.03 -0.78
CA THR A 42 -5.99 1.43 -1.25
C THR A 42 -5.98 1.69 -2.75
N LEU A 43 -6.53 0.77 -3.56
CA LEU A 43 -6.61 0.96 -5.01
C LEU A 43 -7.49 2.17 -5.37
N ARG A 44 -8.62 2.34 -4.71
CA ARG A 44 -9.50 3.50 -4.91
C ARG A 44 -8.82 4.83 -4.56
N TYR A 45 -8.05 4.85 -3.46
CA TYR A 45 -7.29 6.04 -3.07
C TYR A 45 -6.24 6.39 -4.12
N LEU A 46 -5.50 5.39 -4.59
CA LEU A 46 -4.49 5.58 -5.64
C LEU A 46 -5.11 6.09 -6.94
N LEU A 47 -6.23 5.53 -7.38
CA LEU A 47 -6.96 6.02 -8.57
C LEU A 47 -7.38 7.48 -8.41
N GLY A 48 -7.95 7.86 -7.26
CA GLY A 48 -8.33 9.24 -7.00
C GLY A 48 -7.14 10.19 -6.94
N ALA A 49 -6.02 9.77 -6.34
CA ALA A 49 -4.78 10.57 -6.28
C ALA A 49 -4.11 10.72 -7.65
N LEU A 50 -4.37 9.80 -8.57
CA LEU A 50 -3.83 9.78 -9.94
C LEU A 50 -4.78 10.41 -10.98
N ASP A 51 -5.94 10.92 -10.56
CA ASP A 51 -6.85 11.58 -11.50
C ASP A 51 -6.12 12.71 -12.26
N GLY A 52 -6.20 12.66 -13.62
CA GLY A 52 -5.48 13.56 -14.50
C GLY A 52 -3.94 13.44 -14.48
N TYR A 53 -3.37 12.37 -13.91
CA TYR A 53 -1.92 12.13 -13.97
C TYR A 53 -1.45 11.89 -15.40
N SER A 54 -0.29 12.44 -15.71
CA SER A 54 0.40 12.24 -16.98
C SER A 54 1.88 11.92 -16.72
N ASP A 55 2.49 11.10 -17.57
CA ASP A 55 3.91 10.76 -17.47
C ASP A 55 4.83 11.99 -17.58
N MET A 56 4.34 13.12 -18.10
CA MET A 56 5.06 14.40 -18.08
C MET A 56 5.25 14.95 -16.65
N GLU A 57 4.46 14.53 -15.70
CA GLU A 57 4.62 14.88 -14.28
C GLU A 57 5.71 14.06 -13.59
N ALA A 58 6.14 12.96 -14.20
CA ALA A 58 7.08 12.04 -13.57
C ALA A 58 8.35 12.77 -13.10
N VAL A 59 8.81 12.39 -11.91
CA VAL A 59 10.00 12.94 -11.27
C VAL A 59 11.05 11.84 -11.19
N ASP A 60 12.27 12.18 -11.60
CA ASP A 60 13.40 11.26 -11.53
C ASP A 60 13.75 10.91 -10.07
N TYR A 61 14.12 9.65 -9.85
CA TYR A 61 14.45 9.12 -8.52
C TYR A 61 15.43 10.02 -7.76
N ASP A 62 16.48 10.53 -8.42
CA ASP A 62 17.54 11.30 -7.75
C ASP A 62 17.02 12.63 -7.18
N THR A 63 15.99 13.20 -7.78
CA THR A 63 15.38 14.47 -7.35
C THR A 63 14.22 14.30 -6.38
N MET A 64 13.75 13.06 -6.15
CA MET A 64 12.63 12.78 -5.23
C MET A 64 13.01 13.08 -3.78
N PRO A 65 12.04 13.52 -2.95
CA PRO A 65 12.21 13.58 -1.50
C PRO A 65 12.49 12.20 -0.89
N GLN A 66 13.06 12.19 0.31
CA GLN A 66 13.50 10.92 0.94
C GLN A 66 12.37 9.95 1.28
N LEU A 67 11.18 10.46 1.56
CA LEU A 67 10.01 9.61 1.87
C LEU A 67 9.59 8.81 0.63
N GLU A 68 9.58 9.44 -0.53
CA GLU A 68 9.32 8.81 -1.83
C GLU A 68 10.35 7.73 -2.15
N LYS A 69 11.63 8.07 -1.99
CA LYS A 69 12.73 7.10 -2.16
C LYS A 69 12.60 5.89 -1.22
N TRP A 70 12.15 6.13 0.02
CA TRP A 70 11.91 5.05 0.97
C TRP A 70 10.77 4.13 0.52
N ILE A 71 9.64 4.67 0.05
CA ILE A 71 8.53 3.84 -0.49
C ILE A 71 9.01 3.02 -1.70
N LEU A 72 9.78 3.61 -2.61
CA LEU A 72 10.32 2.87 -3.75
C LEU A 72 11.29 1.77 -3.32
N ASN A 73 12.08 2.00 -2.26
CA ASN A 73 12.91 0.94 -1.66
C ASN A 73 12.05 -0.19 -1.07
N GLN A 74 10.95 0.13 -0.35
CA GLN A 74 10.01 -0.88 0.16
C GLN A 74 9.41 -1.71 -0.98
N LEU A 75 9.02 -1.07 -2.10
CA LEU A 75 8.55 -1.78 -3.29
C LEU A 75 9.62 -2.69 -3.89
N ALA A 76 10.88 -2.24 -3.91
CA ALA A 76 11.99 -3.05 -4.44
C ALA A 76 12.30 -4.28 -3.57
N GLU A 77 12.20 -4.15 -2.26
CA GLU A 77 12.36 -5.27 -1.33
C GLU A 77 11.19 -6.25 -1.43
N LEU A 78 9.97 -5.71 -1.50
CA LEU A 78 8.76 -6.50 -1.59
C LEU A 78 8.65 -7.27 -2.92
N ASP A 79 9.05 -6.68 -4.05
CA ASP A 79 9.03 -7.35 -5.35
C ASP A 79 9.88 -8.62 -5.34
N VAL A 80 11.06 -8.59 -4.72
CA VAL A 80 11.91 -9.78 -4.59
C VAL A 80 11.20 -10.89 -3.81
N LYS A 81 10.54 -10.53 -2.71
CA LYS A 81 9.77 -11.49 -1.90
C LYS A 81 8.58 -12.06 -2.67
N ILE A 82 7.79 -11.19 -3.32
CA ILE A 82 6.60 -11.62 -4.06
C ILE A 82 6.96 -12.54 -5.21
N ARG A 83 8.03 -12.26 -5.94
CA ARG A 83 8.50 -13.17 -7.01
C ARG A 83 8.90 -14.53 -6.46
N ALA A 84 9.68 -14.57 -5.38
CA ALA A 84 10.07 -15.83 -4.74
C ALA A 84 8.84 -16.62 -4.26
N MET A 85 7.91 -15.95 -3.55
CA MET A 85 6.67 -16.58 -3.07
C MET A 85 5.78 -17.05 -4.22
N THR A 86 5.77 -16.33 -5.36
CA THR A 86 5.00 -16.72 -6.55
C THR A 86 5.55 -18.02 -7.16
N GLU A 87 6.87 -18.17 -7.25
CA GLU A 87 7.52 -19.41 -7.74
C GLU A 87 7.26 -20.61 -6.81
N GLU A 88 7.13 -20.34 -5.51
CA GLU A 88 6.86 -21.36 -4.48
C GLU A 88 5.35 -21.60 -4.26
N TYR A 89 4.46 -20.86 -4.95
CA TYR A 89 3.01 -20.88 -4.73
C TYR A 89 2.59 -20.51 -3.31
N ASP A 90 3.42 -19.74 -2.57
CA ASP A 90 3.09 -19.23 -1.23
C ASP A 90 2.17 -18.00 -1.31
N PHE A 91 0.92 -18.21 -1.66
CA PHE A 91 -0.07 -17.14 -1.73
C PHE A 91 -0.44 -16.58 -0.35
N HIS A 92 -0.28 -17.35 0.73
CA HIS A 92 -0.47 -16.86 2.09
C HIS A 92 0.59 -15.80 2.47
N GLY A 93 1.85 -16.08 2.13
CA GLY A 93 2.93 -15.10 2.29
C GLY A 93 2.68 -13.83 1.48
N ILE A 94 2.29 -13.97 0.20
CA ILE A 94 1.94 -12.82 -0.65
C ILE A 94 0.81 -11.99 -0.03
N PHE A 95 -0.27 -12.62 0.42
CA PHE A 95 -1.37 -11.94 1.11
C PHE A 95 -0.87 -11.16 2.33
N THR A 96 -0.05 -11.78 3.17
CA THR A 96 0.46 -11.18 4.41
C THR A 96 1.32 -9.94 4.14
N GLU A 97 2.24 -10.03 3.20
CA GLU A 97 3.11 -8.91 2.81
C GLU A 97 2.31 -7.77 2.18
N LEU A 98 1.40 -8.06 1.24
CA LEU A 98 0.56 -7.03 0.61
C LEU A 98 -0.40 -6.39 1.61
N HIS A 99 -0.97 -7.15 2.54
CA HIS A 99 -1.84 -6.62 3.59
C HIS A 99 -1.06 -5.70 4.53
N SER A 100 0.16 -6.08 4.92
CA SER A 100 1.05 -5.24 5.74
C SER A 100 1.38 -3.93 5.02
N LEU A 101 1.81 -4.00 3.77
CA LEU A 101 2.09 -2.81 2.95
C LEU A 101 0.87 -1.87 2.89
N CYS A 102 -0.29 -2.37 2.48
CA CYS A 102 -1.47 -1.54 2.30
C CYS A 102 -1.98 -0.91 3.59
N ASN A 103 -1.94 -1.66 4.70
CA ASN A 103 -2.48 -1.19 5.98
C ASN A 103 -1.50 -0.30 6.74
N SER A 104 -0.26 -0.75 6.91
CA SER A 104 0.71 -0.13 7.82
C SER A 104 1.59 0.90 7.15
N ASP A 105 2.11 0.59 5.95
CA ASP A 105 3.07 1.45 5.29
C ASP A 105 2.39 2.51 4.42
N LEU A 106 1.32 2.14 3.72
CA LEU A 106 0.59 3.08 2.87
C LEU A 106 -0.48 3.84 3.64
N SER A 107 -1.52 3.16 4.12
CA SER A 107 -2.69 3.82 4.70
C SER A 107 -2.37 4.57 6.00
N ALA A 108 -1.72 3.90 6.96
CA ALA A 108 -1.45 4.47 8.28
C ALA A 108 -0.20 5.38 8.32
N PHE A 109 0.60 5.41 7.26
CA PHE A 109 1.84 6.19 7.25
C PHE A 109 1.98 7.08 6.02
N TYR A 110 2.23 6.53 4.84
CA TYR A 110 2.58 7.31 3.65
C TYR A 110 1.44 8.23 3.19
N PHE A 111 0.24 7.69 3.02
CA PHE A 111 -0.91 8.47 2.57
C PHE A 111 -1.30 9.55 3.58
N GLU A 112 -1.23 9.23 4.89
CA GLU A 112 -1.54 10.19 5.94
C GLU A 112 -0.55 11.37 5.94
N ILE A 113 0.74 11.13 5.70
CA ILE A 113 1.76 12.18 5.62
C ILE A 113 1.59 13.01 4.34
N ARG A 114 1.23 12.38 3.22
CA ARG A 114 1.21 13.02 1.90
C ARG A 114 -0.14 13.62 1.50
N LYS A 115 -1.19 13.43 2.30
CA LYS A 115 -2.50 13.98 1.93
C LYS A 115 -2.49 15.50 1.74
N ASP A 116 -1.81 16.25 2.62
CA ASP A 116 -1.75 17.70 2.50
C ASP A 116 -0.95 18.13 1.27
N THR A 117 0.18 17.46 1.00
CA THR A 117 0.96 17.64 -0.24
C THR A 117 0.10 17.42 -1.48
N LEU A 118 -0.73 16.38 -1.50
CA LEU A 118 -1.59 16.07 -2.65
C LEU A 118 -2.69 17.09 -2.88
N TYR A 119 -3.29 17.60 -1.80
CA TYR A 119 -4.49 18.44 -1.89
C TYR A 119 -4.20 19.94 -1.82
N CYS A 120 -3.08 20.34 -1.20
CA CYS A 120 -2.80 21.75 -0.92
C CYS A 120 -1.62 22.31 -1.70
N ASP A 121 -0.64 21.47 -2.09
CA ASP A 121 0.53 21.96 -2.81
C ASP A 121 0.20 22.30 -4.27
N ALA A 122 0.98 23.23 -4.84
CA ALA A 122 0.89 23.61 -6.24
C ALA A 122 1.08 22.39 -7.15
N VAL A 123 0.37 22.37 -8.29
CA VAL A 123 0.38 21.22 -9.22
C VAL A 123 1.76 20.92 -9.80
N ASP A 124 2.62 21.93 -9.89
CA ASP A 124 3.97 21.87 -10.41
C ASP A 124 5.05 21.68 -9.33
N SER A 125 4.66 21.62 -8.03
CA SER A 125 5.64 21.36 -6.97
C SER A 125 6.30 20.00 -7.12
N VAL A 126 7.58 19.92 -6.83
CA VAL A 126 8.36 18.69 -6.95
C VAL A 126 7.82 17.62 -5.97
N GLU A 127 7.46 18.05 -4.78
CA GLU A 127 6.93 17.17 -3.72
C GLU A 127 5.63 16.49 -4.16
N ARG A 128 4.67 17.27 -4.70
CA ARG A 128 3.39 16.74 -5.18
C ARG A 128 3.59 15.83 -6.39
N ARG A 129 4.39 16.23 -7.34
CA ARG A 129 4.70 15.43 -8.54
C ARG A 129 5.43 14.14 -8.18
N ALA A 130 6.43 14.19 -7.28
CA ALA A 130 7.14 13.00 -6.80
C ALA A 130 6.19 12.03 -6.06
N CYS A 131 5.30 12.57 -5.22
CA CYS A 131 4.28 11.78 -4.55
C CYS A 131 3.37 11.06 -5.57
N ARG A 132 2.86 11.76 -6.59
CA ARG A 132 2.01 11.18 -7.64
C ARG A 132 2.78 10.16 -8.49
N THR A 133 4.06 10.41 -8.78
CA THR A 133 4.94 9.43 -9.45
C THR A 133 5.03 8.14 -8.66
N VAL A 134 5.26 8.23 -7.35
CA VAL A 134 5.31 7.04 -6.48
C VAL A 134 3.95 6.35 -6.39
N MET A 135 2.85 7.10 -6.33
CA MET A 135 1.50 6.51 -6.34
C MET A 135 1.21 5.76 -7.63
N LYS A 136 1.70 6.24 -8.79
CA LYS A 136 1.62 5.50 -10.06
C LYS A 136 2.39 4.19 -9.99
N GLN A 137 3.60 4.20 -9.44
CA GLN A 137 4.40 2.99 -9.25
C GLN A 137 3.74 1.99 -8.29
N LEU A 138 3.10 2.49 -7.22
CA LEU A 138 2.32 1.67 -6.30
C LEU A 138 1.09 1.05 -6.99
N PHE A 139 0.35 1.84 -7.75
CA PHE A 139 -0.84 1.38 -8.46
C PHE A 139 -0.51 0.29 -9.46
N ASP A 140 0.51 0.49 -10.30
CA ASP A 140 0.92 -0.48 -11.30
C ASP A 140 1.29 -1.83 -10.70
N ARG A 141 2.05 -1.82 -9.60
CA ARG A 141 2.50 -3.05 -8.96
C ARG A 141 1.41 -3.72 -8.14
N LEU A 142 0.66 -2.95 -7.37
CA LEU A 142 -0.42 -3.51 -6.56
C LEU A 142 -1.51 -4.14 -7.43
N THR A 143 -1.88 -3.53 -8.55
CA THR A 143 -2.86 -4.14 -9.47
C THR A 143 -2.34 -5.45 -10.06
N ALA A 144 -1.06 -5.51 -10.46
CA ALA A 144 -0.45 -6.73 -11.00
C ALA A 144 -0.29 -7.83 -9.94
N TRP A 145 0.19 -7.48 -8.72
CA TRP A 145 0.38 -8.45 -7.64
C TRP A 145 -0.93 -8.98 -7.06
N LEU A 146 -1.98 -8.14 -7.05
CA LEU A 146 -3.31 -8.55 -6.57
C LEU A 146 -4.12 -9.30 -7.63
N ALA A 147 -3.82 -9.17 -8.91
CA ALA A 147 -4.59 -9.80 -9.99
C ALA A 147 -4.77 -11.32 -9.84
N PRO A 148 -3.79 -12.12 -9.42
CA PRO A 148 -3.98 -13.55 -9.18
C PRO A 148 -4.90 -13.88 -8.00
N ILE A 149 -5.08 -12.95 -7.06
CA ILE A 149 -5.83 -13.13 -5.81
C ILE A 149 -7.22 -12.49 -5.92
N LEU A 150 -7.26 -11.19 -6.18
CA LEU A 150 -8.47 -10.38 -6.31
C LEU A 150 -8.76 -10.07 -7.78
N CYS A 151 -9.06 -11.12 -8.54
CA CYS A 151 -9.13 -11.07 -10.01
C CYS A 151 -10.05 -9.98 -10.53
N PHE A 152 -11.25 -9.86 -9.96
CA PHE A 152 -12.26 -8.91 -10.41
C PHE A 152 -11.95 -7.49 -9.94
N THR A 153 -11.49 -7.33 -8.71
CA THR A 153 -11.18 -6.01 -8.13
C THR A 153 -9.94 -5.39 -8.79
N ALA A 154 -8.91 -6.19 -9.05
CA ALA A 154 -7.72 -5.72 -9.74
C ALA A 154 -8.03 -5.32 -11.18
N GLU A 155 -8.84 -6.11 -11.89
CA GLU A 155 -9.31 -5.79 -13.24
C GLU A 155 -10.17 -4.52 -13.24
N GLU A 156 -11.15 -4.40 -12.34
CA GLU A 156 -11.97 -3.19 -12.21
C GLU A 156 -11.08 -1.94 -12.01
N ALA A 157 -10.11 -2.01 -11.10
CA ALA A 157 -9.21 -0.90 -10.85
C ALA A 157 -8.36 -0.56 -12.08
N TRP A 158 -7.82 -1.58 -12.75
CA TRP A 158 -7.00 -1.42 -13.95
C TRP A 158 -7.79 -0.82 -15.10
N GLN A 159 -9.01 -1.32 -15.37
CA GLN A 159 -9.88 -0.80 -16.43
C GLN A 159 -10.29 0.66 -16.18
N ASN A 160 -10.51 1.04 -14.92
CA ASN A 160 -10.76 2.46 -14.58
C ASN A 160 -9.54 3.36 -14.85
N TRP A 161 -8.34 2.80 -14.85
CA TRP A 161 -7.11 3.55 -15.16
C TRP A 161 -6.85 3.64 -16.66
N VAL A 162 -6.89 2.53 -17.38
CA VAL A 162 -6.50 2.50 -18.81
C VAL A 162 -7.62 2.94 -19.74
N GLY A 163 -8.89 2.77 -19.34
CA GLY A 163 -10.05 3.12 -20.16
C GLY A 163 -10.21 2.26 -21.43
N ASP A 164 -9.54 1.10 -21.49
CA ASP A 164 -9.52 0.21 -22.67
C ASP A 164 -9.75 -1.24 -22.23
N SER A 165 -10.90 -1.80 -22.62
CA SER A 165 -11.32 -3.16 -22.26
C SER A 165 -10.46 -4.29 -22.85
N GLU A 166 -9.71 -4.02 -23.91
CA GLU A 166 -8.79 -4.98 -24.51
C GLU A 166 -7.47 -5.12 -23.74
N ASN A 167 -7.17 -4.16 -22.86
CA ASN A 167 -5.97 -4.13 -22.04
C ASN A 167 -6.26 -4.64 -20.62
N SER A 168 -6.36 -5.96 -20.46
CA SER A 168 -6.63 -6.57 -19.15
C SER A 168 -5.40 -6.62 -18.25
N VAL A 169 -5.60 -6.42 -16.93
CA VAL A 169 -4.55 -6.61 -15.90
C VAL A 169 -3.99 -8.03 -15.94
N HIS A 170 -4.78 -9.02 -16.32
CA HIS A 170 -4.38 -10.43 -16.38
C HIS A 170 -3.42 -10.76 -17.54
N LEU A 171 -3.25 -9.84 -18.49
CA LEU A 171 -2.26 -9.96 -19.56
C LEU A 171 -0.91 -9.34 -19.20
N ARG A 172 -0.81 -8.70 -18.02
CA ARG A 172 0.42 -8.08 -17.57
C ARG A 172 1.36 -9.09 -16.90
N SER A 173 2.65 -8.86 -17.07
CA SER A 173 3.69 -9.44 -16.22
C SER A 173 4.09 -8.47 -15.12
N TYR A 174 4.80 -8.96 -14.11
CA TYR A 174 5.37 -8.08 -13.07
C TYR A 174 6.47 -7.22 -13.68
N ASP A 175 6.27 -5.91 -13.64
CA ASP A 175 7.24 -4.94 -14.17
C ASP A 175 8.58 -5.05 -13.42
N PRO A 176 9.72 -4.91 -14.13
CA PRO A 176 11.02 -4.92 -13.47
C PRO A 176 11.18 -3.72 -12.53
N ILE A 177 11.86 -3.95 -11.42
CA ILE A 177 12.20 -2.89 -10.48
C ILE A 177 13.53 -2.25 -10.90
N PRO A 178 13.59 -0.90 -11.03
CA PRO A 178 14.84 -0.20 -11.25
C PRO A 178 15.84 -0.46 -10.11
N SER A 179 17.08 -0.80 -10.45
CA SER A 179 18.11 -1.17 -9.46
C SER A 179 18.47 -0.05 -8.49
N ASN A 180 18.32 1.21 -8.92
CA ASN A 180 18.59 2.38 -8.08
C ASN A 180 17.55 2.62 -6.97
N TRP A 181 16.41 1.90 -6.97
CA TRP A 181 15.45 1.97 -5.86
C TRP A 181 15.93 1.28 -4.60
N LYS A 182 16.82 0.28 -4.72
CA LYS A 182 17.41 -0.39 -3.56
C LYS A 182 18.43 0.52 -2.88
N ASN A 183 18.11 0.98 -1.68
CA ASN A 183 18.95 1.89 -0.91
C ASN A 183 18.93 1.56 0.58
N ASN A 184 19.89 0.77 1.01
CA ASN A 184 19.99 0.31 2.40
C ASN A 184 20.16 1.46 3.41
N SER A 185 20.83 2.55 3.04
CA SER A 185 21.01 3.69 3.96
C SER A 185 19.68 4.40 4.24
N ILE A 186 18.81 4.51 3.22
CA ILE A 186 17.44 5.04 3.37
C ILE A 186 16.60 4.09 4.21
N ALA A 187 16.66 2.78 3.98
CA ALA A 187 15.93 1.79 4.76
C ALA A 187 16.25 1.91 6.25
N VAL A 188 17.53 1.83 6.62
CA VAL A 188 17.98 1.93 8.03
C VAL A 188 17.55 3.24 8.68
N ARG A 189 17.67 4.35 7.95
CA ARG A 189 17.27 5.68 8.47
C ARG A 189 15.77 5.74 8.76
N TRP A 190 14.93 5.27 7.83
CA TRP A 190 13.48 5.31 7.99
C TRP A 190 12.97 4.31 9.02
N ASP A 191 13.65 3.18 9.21
CA ASP A 191 13.37 2.27 10.32
C ASP A 191 13.56 2.96 11.67
N GLY A 192 14.65 3.71 11.82
CA GLY A 192 14.88 4.54 13.02
C GLY A 192 13.76 5.57 13.25
N ILE A 193 13.40 6.33 12.21
CA ILE A 193 12.34 7.34 12.26
C ILE A 193 10.99 6.69 12.63
N ARG A 194 10.67 5.54 12.04
CA ARG A 194 9.41 4.82 12.33
C ARG A 194 9.34 4.30 13.76
N ARG A 195 10.45 3.81 14.30
CA ARG A 195 10.52 3.39 15.73
C ARG A 195 10.26 4.56 16.68
N VAL A 196 10.91 5.70 16.42
CA VAL A 196 10.66 6.92 17.24
C VAL A 196 9.20 7.35 17.12
N ARG A 197 8.66 7.40 15.91
CA ARG A 197 7.24 7.72 15.69
C ARG A 197 6.32 6.76 16.46
N GLN A 198 6.59 5.47 16.45
CA GLN A 198 5.79 4.48 17.17
C GLN A 198 5.74 4.75 18.67
N VAL A 199 6.88 5.09 19.28
CA VAL A 199 6.95 5.48 20.71
C VAL A 199 6.13 6.72 20.98
N VAL A 200 6.26 7.74 20.14
CA VAL A 200 5.48 8.99 20.27
C VAL A 200 3.99 8.73 20.15
N MET A 201 3.57 7.96 19.13
CA MET A 201 2.16 7.62 18.91
C MET A 201 1.57 6.84 20.08
N SER A 202 2.33 5.89 20.66
CA SER A 202 1.90 5.16 21.86
C SER A 202 1.71 6.08 23.07
N ALA A 203 2.63 7.03 23.27
CA ALA A 203 2.53 8.01 24.36
C ALA A 203 1.32 8.95 24.17
N LEU A 204 1.06 9.39 22.92
CA LEU A 204 -0.11 10.21 22.60
C LEU A 204 -1.42 9.45 22.84
N GLU A 205 -1.47 8.16 22.48
CA GLU A 205 -2.66 7.32 22.70
C GLU A 205 -2.94 7.13 24.20
N ASN A 206 -1.90 6.89 25.00
CA ASN A 206 -2.04 6.81 26.46
C ASN A 206 -2.58 8.14 27.04
N ALA A 207 -2.03 9.28 26.59
CA ALA A 207 -2.50 10.58 27.04
C ALA A 207 -3.96 10.88 26.64
N ARG A 208 -4.38 10.36 25.48
CA ARG A 208 -5.79 10.45 25.01
C ARG A 208 -6.71 9.58 25.87
N ASN A 209 -6.31 8.34 26.14
CA ASN A 209 -7.07 7.41 26.98
C ASN A 209 -7.20 7.94 28.43
N ASP A 210 -6.17 8.62 28.92
CA ASP A 210 -6.19 9.30 30.23
C ASP A 210 -7.03 10.61 30.22
N GLY A 211 -7.56 11.02 29.09
CA GLY A 211 -8.32 12.27 28.94
C GLY A 211 -7.48 13.55 29.04
N LYS A 212 -6.14 13.46 28.96
CA LYS A 212 -5.23 14.60 29.02
C LYS A 212 -5.23 15.44 27.76
N ILE A 213 -5.49 14.80 26.60
CA ILE A 213 -5.61 15.42 25.29
C ILE A 213 -6.82 14.85 24.53
N GLY A 214 -7.48 15.65 23.72
CA GLY A 214 -8.54 15.21 22.80
C GLY A 214 -8.01 14.87 21.40
N ALA A 215 -7.02 15.61 20.94
CA ALA A 215 -6.39 15.42 19.63
C ALA A 215 -4.86 15.52 19.74
N SER A 216 -4.16 14.85 18.80
CA SER A 216 -2.68 14.85 18.77
C SER A 216 -2.07 16.25 18.66
N LEU A 217 -2.77 17.18 18.00
CA LEU A 217 -2.35 18.59 17.87
C LEU A 217 -2.34 19.37 19.21
N GLN A 218 -2.94 18.85 20.28
CA GLN A 218 -2.93 19.45 21.61
C GLN A 218 -1.70 19.03 22.42
N ALA A 219 -0.86 18.16 21.89
CA ALA A 219 0.30 17.65 22.59
C ALA A 219 1.60 18.23 22.01
N ALA A 220 2.60 18.39 22.89
CA ALA A 220 3.97 18.73 22.56
C ALA A 220 4.92 17.66 23.13
N PRO A 221 5.03 16.48 22.48
CA PRO A 221 5.86 15.39 22.98
C PRO A 221 7.34 15.75 22.94
N ILE A 222 8.06 15.46 24.02
CA ILE A 222 9.53 15.59 24.09
C ILE A 222 10.12 14.20 23.87
N VAL A 223 10.99 14.08 22.87
CA VAL A 223 11.69 12.84 22.54
C VAL A 223 13.13 12.93 23.06
N HIS A 224 13.51 12.02 23.92
CA HIS A 224 14.89 11.85 24.38
C HIS A 224 15.52 10.74 23.52
N VAL A 225 16.59 11.06 22.79
CA VAL A 225 17.33 10.15 21.88
C VAL A 225 18.73 9.90 22.44
#